data_b325c49069abbbdf43d7ff19144c52b8
#
_entry.id   b325c49069abbbdf43d7ff19144c52b8
#
_cell.length_a   1.000
_cell.length_b   1.000
_cell.length_c   1.000
_cell.angle_alpha   90.00
_cell.angle_beta   90.00
_cell.angle_gamma   90.00
#
_symmetry.space_group_name_H-M   'P 1'
#
loop_
_entity.id
_entity.type
_entity.pdbx_description
1 polymer ?
#
loop_
_entity_poly.entity_id
_entity_poly.type
_entity_poly.pdbx_seq_one_letter_code
_entity_poly.pdbx_strand_id
1 'polypeptide(L)'
;MTSLAYRRSGSGEPLVLLHPLGSSRQAWDPVAPALARHFDVIAVDMPGFGESAPLPGEPSPAALAAAVAGLLDELGVTTPHLAGNSLGGWVAMELARRRQMASVTLMSPAGLWRGSTPYYCRISLRATRWLARRATGPVCWLVRFRPGRVLVLGQTHGRPGRLSAGYAQAAVRAFGSCPGFGAVLRATLHRRLLVTEPVGAPVTVAIGDRDRMLPPRRARHLDQLPPGTYTGDLPGCGHVPMSDDPGAVTALIMRSAARAVTTAPGAGPAGDHQRG
;
A
#
# COMPACT_ATOMS: atom_id res chain seq x y z
N MET A 1 -18.89 -2.45 15.86
CA MET A 1 -17.61 -2.29 15.16
C MET A 1 -17.82 -2.63 13.70
N THR A 2 -17.22 -1.90 12.74
CA THR A 2 -17.37 -2.21 11.32
C THR A 2 -16.43 -3.36 11.01
N SER A 3 -16.98 -4.55 10.76
CA SER A 3 -16.17 -5.71 10.34
C SER A 3 -15.52 -5.42 9.00
N LEU A 4 -14.19 -5.51 8.92
CA LEU A 4 -13.44 -5.35 7.68
C LEU A 4 -13.33 -6.69 6.96
N ALA A 5 -13.55 -6.70 5.66
CA ALA A 5 -13.27 -7.85 4.83
C ALA A 5 -11.76 -8.01 4.63
N TYR A 6 -11.28 -9.24 4.71
CA TYR A 6 -9.88 -9.57 4.48
C TYR A 6 -9.76 -10.96 3.85
N ARG A 7 -8.57 -11.27 3.36
CA ARG A 7 -8.17 -12.62 2.97
C ARG A 7 -6.91 -12.98 3.73
N ARG A 8 -6.89 -14.16 4.34
CA ARG A 8 -5.76 -14.70 5.08
C ARG A 8 -5.24 -15.95 4.39
N SER A 9 -3.93 -16.08 4.26
CA SER A 9 -3.28 -17.21 3.61
C SER A 9 -1.84 -17.35 4.07
N GLY A 10 -1.36 -18.59 4.11
CA GLY A 10 -0.02 -18.92 4.61
C GLY A 10 0.01 -19.13 6.12
N SER A 11 1.22 -19.15 6.68
CA SER A 11 1.49 -19.33 8.11
C SER A 11 2.82 -18.68 8.47
N GLY A 12 3.08 -18.46 9.76
CA GLY A 12 4.28 -17.81 10.27
C GLY A 12 4.00 -16.43 10.82
N GLU A 13 4.97 -15.50 10.73
CA GLU A 13 4.80 -14.13 11.22
C GLU A 13 3.72 -13.38 10.42
N PRO A 14 2.84 -12.63 11.08
CA PRO A 14 1.75 -11.93 10.38
C PRO A 14 2.27 -10.79 9.50
N LEU A 15 1.79 -10.75 8.25
CA LEU A 15 2.05 -9.70 7.28
C LEU A 15 0.74 -9.08 6.80
N VAL A 16 0.52 -7.83 7.13
CA VAL A 16 -0.68 -7.07 6.75
C VAL A 16 -0.43 -6.26 5.48
N LEU A 17 -1.33 -6.41 4.49
CA LEU A 17 -1.23 -5.77 3.19
C LEU A 17 -2.35 -4.74 2.99
N LEU A 18 -1.99 -3.46 2.76
CA LEU A 18 -2.91 -2.33 2.62
C LEU A 18 -2.86 -1.76 1.20
N HIS A 19 -3.99 -1.81 0.50
CA HIS A 19 -4.13 -1.47 -0.92
C HIS A 19 -4.18 0.06 -1.18
N PRO A 20 -3.95 0.52 -2.44
CA PRO A 20 -4.06 1.93 -2.80
C PRO A 20 -5.52 2.42 -2.88
N LEU A 21 -5.70 3.75 -2.91
CA LEU A 21 -7.01 4.39 -3.09
C LEU A 21 -7.70 3.87 -4.36
N GLY A 22 -8.98 3.52 -4.24
CA GLY A 22 -9.78 3.06 -5.38
C GLY A 22 -9.53 1.61 -5.80
N SER A 23 -8.88 0.83 -4.94
CA SER A 23 -8.61 -0.59 -5.15
C SER A 23 -9.25 -1.45 -4.04
N SER A 24 -8.79 -2.67 -3.89
CA SER A 24 -9.18 -3.62 -2.85
C SER A 24 -8.00 -4.55 -2.52
N ARG A 25 -8.18 -5.47 -1.58
CA ARG A 25 -7.21 -6.52 -1.26
C ARG A 25 -6.70 -7.29 -2.50
N GLN A 26 -7.49 -7.34 -3.57
CA GLN A 26 -7.11 -7.99 -4.84
C GLN A 26 -5.88 -7.36 -5.53
N ALA A 27 -5.51 -6.10 -5.19
CA ALA A 27 -4.27 -5.50 -5.68
C ALA A 27 -3.02 -6.31 -5.30
N TRP A 28 -3.12 -7.12 -4.25
CA TRP A 28 -2.04 -7.94 -3.72
C TRP A 28 -2.00 -9.36 -4.30
N ASP A 29 -2.98 -9.77 -5.12
CA ASP A 29 -3.04 -11.11 -5.72
C ASP A 29 -1.77 -11.52 -6.47
N PRO A 30 -1.06 -10.61 -7.17
CA PRO A 30 0.17 -10.98 -7.86
C PRO A 30 1.32 -11.39 -6.92
N VAL A 31 1.33 -10.94 -5.68
CA VAL A 31 2.44 -11.18 -4.72
C VAL A 31 2.03 -12.06 -3.53
N ALA A 32 0.75 -12.09 -3.18
CA ALA A 32 0.27 -12.84 -2.01
C ALA A 32 0.67 -14.31 -2.00
N PRO A 33 0.61 -15.08 -3.12
CA PRO A 33 1.03 -16.49 -3.11
C PRO A 33 2.51 -16.70 -2.80
N ALA A 34 3.38 -15.76 -3.22
CA ALA A 34 4.81 -15.84 -2.93
C ALA A 34 5.09 -15.49 -1.46
N LEU A 35 4.42 -14.46 -0.93
CA LEU A 35 4.54 -14.04 0.46
C LEU A 35 3.97 -15.07 1.43
N ALA A 36 2.87 -15.75 1.07
CA ALA A 36 2.22 -16.78 1.89
C ALA A 36 3.08 -18.04 2.12
N ARG A 37 4.18 -18.20 1.40
CA ARG A 37 5.18 -19.24 1.69
C ARG A 37 6.04 -18.92 2.91
N HIS A 38 6.04 -17.69 3.37
CA HIS A 38 6.93 -17.18 4.44
C HIS A 38 6.18 -16.47 5.57
N PHE A 39 4.96 -16.03 5.33
CA PHE A 39 4.16 -15.23 6.25
C PHE A 39 2.72 -15.72 6.34
N ASP A 40 2.10 -15.42 7.45
CA ASP A 40 0.66 -15.41 7.57
C ASP A 40 0.12 -14.09 6.99
N VAL A 41 -0.22 -14.10 5.71
CA VAL A 41 -0.58 -12.92 4.92
C VAL A 41 -2.03 -12.54 5.16
N ILE A 42 -2.27 -11.31 5.58
CA ILE A 42 -3.59 -10.72 5.83
C ILE A 42 -3.79 -9.53 4.88
N ALA A 43 -4.42 -9.76 3.74
CA ALA A 43 -4.75 -8.70 2.78
C ALA A 43 -6.12 -8.10 3.13
N VAL A 44 -6.16 -6.81 3.46
CA VAL A 44 -7.34 -6.13 4.00
C VAL A 44 -8.00 -5.25 2.95
N ASP A 45 -9.33 -5.29 2.89
CA ASP A 45 -10.13 -4.23 2.26
C ASP A 45 -10.32 -3.10 3.27
N MET A 46 -9.69 -1.96 3.04
CA MET A 46 -9.87 -0.80 3.92
C MET A 46 -11.31 -0.28 3.87
N PRO A 47 -11.81 0.41 4.92
CA PRO A 47 -13.19 0.90 4.99
C PRO A 47 -13.63 1.68 3.75
N GLY A 48 -14.75 1.28 3.15
CA GLY A 48 -15.31 1.87 1.93
C GLY A 48 -14.72 1.35 0.63
N PHE A 49 -13.91 0.29 0.69
CA PHE A 49 -13.29 -0.36 -0.47
C PHE A 49 -13.55 -1.87 -0.44
N GLY A 50 -13.52 -2.50 -1.63
CA GLY A 50 -13.78 -3.91 -1.77
C GLY A 50 -15.13 -4.30 -1.15
N GLU A 51 -15.11 -5.22 -0.21
CA GLU A 51 -16.29 -5.73 0.51
C GLU A 51 -16.47 -5.07 1.89
N SER A 52 -15.57 -4.15 2.30
CA SER A 52 -15.68 -3.43 3.57
C SER A 52 -16.61 -2.23 3.48
N ALA A 53 -17.56 -2.12 4.41
CA ALA A 53 -18.44 -0.97 4.52
C ALA A 53 -17.66 0.33 4.79
N PRO A 54 -18.16 1.50 4.34
CA PRO A 54 -17.58 2.78 4.71
C PRO A 54 -17.64 3.05 6.21
N LEU A 55 -16.70 3.85 6.72
CA LEU A 55 -16.78 4.36 8.10
C LEU A 55 -17.98 5.32 8.25
N PRO A 56 -18.60 5.35 9.43
CA PRO A 56 -19.71 6.27 9.70
C PRO A 56 -19.29 7.75 9.76
N GLY A 57 -18.01 8.02 10.01
CA GLY A 57 -17.43 9.36 10.10
C GLY A 57 -16.48 9.72 8.95
N GLU A 58 -15.65 10.76 9.15
CA GLU A 58 -14.65 11.18 8.18
C GLU A 58 -13.56 10.11 8.03
N PRO A 59 -13.37 9.53 6.84
CA PRO A 59 -12.38 8.47 6.62
C PRO A 59 -10.97 9.06 6.37
N SER A 60 -10.40 9.73 7.37
CA SER A 60 -9.01 10.18 7.34
C SER A 60 -8.05 8.98 7.37
N PRO A 61 -6.78 9.11 6.92
CA PRO A 61 -5.79 8.04 7.05
C PRO A 61 -5.67 7.49 8.47
N ALA A 62 -5.77 8.38 9.46
CA ALA A 62 -5.77 8.03 10.88
C ALA A 62 -7.01 7.21 11.31
N ALA A 63 -8.20 7.54 10.78
CA ALA A 63 -9.42 6.79 11.04
C ALA A 63 -9.41 5.42 10.34
N LEU A 64 -8.87 5.35 9.12
CA LEU A 64 -8.65 4.08 8.42
C LEU A 64 -7.66 3.19 9.18
N ALA A 65 -6.57 3.77 9.71
CA ALA A 65 -5.61 3.04 10.54
C ALA A 65 -6.24 2.50 11.83
N ALA A 66 -7.10 3.28 12.49
CA ALA A 66 -7.83 2.84 13.68
C ALA A 66 -8.76 1.65 13.39
N ALA A 67 -9.44 1.65 12.22
CA ALA A 67 -10.28 0.52 11.83
C ALA A 67 -9.44 -0.74 11.53
N VAL A 68 -8.28 -0.60 10.89
CA VAL A 68 -7.35 -1.71 10.69
C VAL A 68 -6.80 -2.21 12.02
N ALA A 69 -6.48 -1.32 12.97
CA ALA A 69 -6.05 -1.72 14.32
C ALA A 69 -7.11 -2.58 15.01
N GLY A 70 -8.39 -2.20 14.95
CA GLY A 70 -9.49 -2.98 15.49
C GLY A 70 -9.59 -4.39 14.89
N LEU A 71 -9.42 -4.51 13.56
CA LEU A 71 -9.36 -5.83 12.93
C LEU A 71 -8.18 -6.67 13.46
N LEU A 72 -7.01 -6.06 13.63
CA LEU A 72 -5.84 -6.79 14.15
C LEU A 72 -6.04 -7.24 15.58
N ASP A 73 -6.72 -6.45 16.40
CA ASP A 73 -7.09 -6.82 17.76
C ASP A 73 -8.08 -7.99 17.79
N GLU A 74 -9.10 -7.96 16.92
CA GLU A 74 -10.08 -9.07 16.75
C GLU A 74 -9.37 -10.37 16.30
N LEU A 75 -8.29 -10.27 15.51
CA LEU A 75 -7.51 -11.41 15.02
C LEU A 75 -6.40 -11.85 15.99
N GLY A 76 -6.19 -11.17 17.11
CA GLY A 76 -5.10 -11.44 18.04
C GLY A 76 -3.71 -11.15 17.50
N VAL A 77 -3.60 -10.27 16.47
CA VAL A 77 -2.34 -9.92 15.82
C VAL A 77 -1.71 -8.73 16.52
N THR A 78 -0.58 -8.91 17.20
CA THR A 78 0.04 -7.89 18.07
C THR A 78 1.14 -7.10 17.37
N THR A 79 2.08 -7.74 16.72
CA THR A 79 3.29 -7.13 16.13
C THR A 79 3.50 -7.59 14.70
N PRO A 80 2.61 -7.20 13.74
CA PRO A 80 2.72 -7.63 12.36
C PRO A 80 3.82 -6.87 11.60
N HIS A 81 4.29 -7.47 10.50
CA HIS A 81 4.86 -6.74 9.40
C HIS A 81 3.76 -5.99 8.65
N LEU A 82 4.04 -4.79 8.17
CA LEU A 82 3.11 -4.01 7.34
C LEU A 82 3.68 -3.79 5.94
N ALA A 83 2.85 -3.93 4.91
CA ALA A 83 3.18 -3.45 3.58
C ALA A 83 2.00 -2.66 3.02
N GLY A 84 2.26 -1.42 2.59
CA GLY A 84 1.22 -0.53 2.08
C GLY A 84 1.62 0.19 0.79
N ASN A 85 0.68 0.27 -0.15
CA ASN A 85 0.87 1.03 -1.38
C ASN A 85 0.01 2.29 -1.37
N SER A 86 0.58 3.44 -1.75
CA SER A 86 -0.12 4.72 -1.89
C SER A 86 -0.87 5.13 -0.62
N LEU A 87 -2.20 5.20 -0.65
CA LEU A 87 -3.05 5.41 0.53
C LEU A 87 -2.75 4.36 1.62
N GLY A 88 -2.60 3.09 1.24
CA GLY A 88 -2.25 2.02 2.17
C GLY A 88 -0.89 2.24 2.84
N GLY A 89 0.08 2.86 2.14
CA GLY A 89 1.35 3.28 2.72
C GLY A 89 1.20 4.39 3.77
N TRP A 90 0.32 5.36 3.51
CA TRP A 90 -0.01 6.39 4.52
C TRP A 90 -0.69 5.77 5.74
N VAL A 91 -1.69 4.92 5.52
CA VAL A 91 -2.41 4.22 6.61
C VAL A 91 -1.45 3.32 7.41
N ALA A 92 -0.50 2.65 6.76
CA ALA A 92 0.52 1.85 7.43
C ALA A 92 1.37 2.69 8.39
N MET A 93 1.79 3.90 7.99
CA MET A 93 2.52 4.80 8.88
C MET A 93 1.66 5.33 10.03
N GLU A 94 0.39 5.65 9.79
CA GLU A 94 -0.53 6.06 10.86
C GLU A 94 -0.76 4.92 11.88
N LEU A 95 -0.75 3.68 11.42
CA LEU A 95 -0.86 2.51 12.27
C LEU A 95 0.43 2.28 13.08
N ALA A 96 1.60 2.39 12.45
CA ALA A 96 2.91 2.23 13.10
C ALA A 96 3.20 3.29 14.18
N ARG A 97 2.57 4.46 14.11
CA ARG A 97 2.64 5.49 15.16
C ARG A 97 1.85 5.12 16.42
N ARG A 98 0.94 4.18 16.35
CA ARG A 98 -0.06 3.88 17.39
C ARG A 98 0.13 2.53 18.05
N ARG A 99 0.82 1.62 17.38
CA ARG A 99 1.10 0.29 17.91
C ARG A 99 2.41 -0.25 17.37
N GLN A 100 2.97 -1.21 18.08
CA GLN A 100 4.23 -1.85 17.71
C GLN A 100 4.05 -2.67 16.43
N MET A 101 5.02 -2.55 15.53
CA MET A 101 5.12 -3.31 14.29
C MET A 101 6.47 -4.04 14.23
N ALA A 102 6.53 -5.17 13.54
CA ALA A 102 7.79 -5.84 13.25
C ALA A 102 8.59 -5.06 12.18
N SER A 103 7.96 -4.68 11.09
CA SER A 103 8.54 -3.80 10.06
C SER A 103 7.45 -3.08 9.27
N VAL A 104 7.83 -2.00 8.57
CA VAL A 104 6.92 -1.24 7.70
C VAL A 104 7.53 -1.07 6.31
N THR A 105 6.82 -1.52 5.28
CA THR A 105 7.21 -1.37 3.87
C THR A 105 6.23 -0.46 3.15
N LEU A 106 6.72 0.66 2.65
CA LEU A 106 5.94 1.70 1.98
C LEU A 106 6.26 1.70 0.49
N MET A 107 5.27 1.47 -0.36
CA MET A 107 5.43 1.53 -1.81
C MET A 107 4.68 2.74 -2.36
N SER A 108 5.40 3.69 -2.96
CA SER A 108 4.84 4.94 -3.48
C SER A 108 3.81 5.58 -2.53
N PRO A 109 4.14 5.78 -1.22
CA PRO A 109 3.16 6.21 -0.22
C PRO A 109 2.58 7.58 -0.59
N ALA A 110 1.26 7.74 -0.43
CA ALA A 110 0.60 9.02 -0.54
C ALA A 110 0.89 9.89 0.69
N GLY A 111 0.71 11.20 0.56
CA GLY A 111 0.88 12.13 1.68
C GLY A 111 2.26 12.78 1.79
N LEU A 112 3.27 12.31 1.06
CA LEU A 112 4.61 12.88 1.04
C LEU A 112 4.68 14.16 0.19
N TRP A 113 3.78 15.09 0.43
CA TRP A 113 3.75 16.42 -0.18
C TRP A 113 3.79 17.51 0.89
N ARG A 114 4.27 18.70 0.51
CA ARG A 114 4.22 19.88 1.37
C ARG A 114 2.92 20.64 1.09
N GLY A 115 2.12 20.85 2.12
CA GLY A 115 0.81 21.51 1.99
C GLY A 115 -0.32 20.56 1.61
N SER A 116 -1.02 20.80 0.50
CA SER A 116 -2.15 20.00 0.05
C SER A 116 -1.78 18.98 -1.01
N THR A 117 -2.66 17.98 -1.21
CA THR A 117 -2.53 17.02 -2.32
C THR A 117 -2.30 17.74 -3.65
N PRO A 118 -1.26 17.40 -4.43
CA PRO A 118 -0.96 18.07 -5.69
C PRO A 118 -2.17 18.12 -6.63
N TYR A 119 -2.37 19.28 -7.27
CA TYR A 119 -3.52 19.52 -8.15
C TYR A 119 -3.66 18.49 -9.27
N TYR A 120 -2.53 18.09 -9.88
CA TYR A 120 -2.50 17.01 -10.87
C TYR A 120 -3.09 15.70 -10.33
N CYS A 121 -2.66 15.26 -9.14
CA CYS A 121 -3.19 14.03 -8.53
C CYS A 121 -4.70 14.13 -8.29
N ARG A 122 -5.18 15.29 -7.82
CA ARG A 122 -6.61 15.52 -7.55
C ARG A 122 -7.45 15.44 -8.81
N ILE A 123 -7.02 16.09 -9.88
CA ILE A 123 -7.77 16.13 -11.14
C ILE A 123 -7.72 14.76 -11.82
N SER A 124 -6.53 14.16 -11.96
CA SER A 124 -6.41 12.87 -12.62
C SER A 124 -7.21 11.77 -11.92
N LEU A 125 -7.18 11.71 -10.58
CA LEU A 125 -7.97 10.77 -9.80
C LEU A 125 -9.49 10.97 -10.00
N ARG A 126 -9.97 12.22 -10.00
CA ARG A 126 -11.39 12.52 -10.23
C ARG A 126 -11.83 12.20 -11.67
N ALA A 127 -11.02 12.57 -12.65
CA ALA A 127 -11.31 12.32 -14.07
C ALA A 127 -11.33 10.80 -14.35
N THR A 128 -10.31 10.06 -13.91
CA THR A 128 -10.26 8.61 -14.05
C THR A 128 -11.43 7.93 -13.35
N ARG A 129 -11.79 8.38 -12.14
CA ARG A 129 -12.95 7.88 -11.41
C ARG A 129 -14.26 8.14 -12.15
N TRP A 130 -14.44 9.35 -12.67
CA TRP A 130 -15.62 9.71 -13.45
C TRP A 130 -15.74 8.81 -14.68
N LEU A 131 -14.65 8.62 -15.43
CA LEU A 131 -14.61 7.76 -16.61
C LEU A 131 -14.91 6.30 -16.24
N ALA A 132 -14.26 5.76 -15.21
CA ALA A 132 -14.46 4.39 -14.77
C ALA A 132 -15.91 4.11 -14.33
N ARG A 133 -16.60 5.10 -13.77
CA ARG A 133 -18.03 4.97 -13.38
C ARG A 133 -18.99 5.10 -14.55
N ARG A 134 -18.75 6.05 -15.46
CA ARG A 134 -19.68 6.37 -16.55
C ARG A 134 -19.52 5.46 -17.76
N ALA A 135 -18.33 4.93 -17.96
CA ALA A 135 -17.99 4.13 -19.12
C ALA A 135 -17.33 2.79 -18.74
N THR A 136 -17.75 2.18 -17.64
CA THR A 136 -17.16 0.91 -17.13
C THR A 136 -17.12 -0.17 -18.23
N GLY A 137 -18.23 -0.41 -18.94
CA GLY A 137 -18.30 -1.40 -20.03
C GLY A 137 -17.31 -1.12 -21.16
N PRO A 138 -17.39 0.04 -21.83
CA PRO A 138 -16.44 0.43 -22.87
C PRO A 138 -14.97 0.41 -22.42
N VAL A 139 -14.66 0.89 -21.21
CA VAL A 139 -13.28 0.88 -20.68
C VAL A 139 -12.83 -0.56 -20.41
N CYS A 140 -13.67 -1.41 -19.83
CA CYS A 140 -13.39 -2.84 -19.65
C CYS A 140 -13.19 -3.57 -20.99
N TRP A 141 -13.92 -3.20 -22.04
CA TRP A 141 -13.69 -3.74 -23.37
C TRP A 141 -12.34 -3.27 -23.93
N LEU A 142 -12.01 -1.98 -23.81
CA LEU A 142 -10.76 -1.39 -24.30
C LEU A 142 -9.52 -2.03 -23.64
N VAL A 143 -9.53 -2.25 -22.34
CA VAL A 143 -8.39 -2.86 -21.62
C VAL A 143 -8.19 -4.35 -21.91
N ARG A 144 -9.06 -5.01 -22.66
CA ARG A 144 -8.82 -6.35 -23.22
C ARG A 144 -7.62 -6.35 -24.18
N PHE A 145 -7.38 -5.21 -24.85
CA PHE A 145 -6.32 -5.04 -25.80
C PHE A 145 -5.10 -4.37 -25.16
N ARG A 146 -3.90 -4.75 -25.61
CA ARG A 146 -2.64 -4.19 -25.07
C ARG A 146 -2.56 -2.66 -25.18
N PRO A 147 -2.88 -2.02 -26.34
CA PRO A 147 -2.88 -0.56 -26.45
C PRO A 147 -3.87 0.10 -25.46
N GLY A 148 -5.05 -0.49 -25.28
CA GLY A 148 -6.06 0.00 -24.33
C GLY A 148 -5.56 -0.03 -22.89
N ARG A 149 -4.85 -1.09 -22.48
CA ARG A 149 -4.21 -1.14 -21.16
C ARG A 149 -3.17 -0.05 -20.99
N VAL A 150 -2.35 0.21 -22.02
CA VAL A 150 -1.35 1.28 -21.98
C VAL A 150 -2.01 2.64 -21.82
N LEU A 151 -3.09 2.90 -22.55
CA LEU A 151 -3.82 4.17 -22.49
C LEU A 151 -4.49 4.37 -21.11
N VAL A 152 -5.20 3.35 -20.62
CA VAL A 152 -6.05 3.48 -19.42
C VAL A 152 -5.23 3.37 -18.13
N LEU A 153 -4.24 2.47 -18.07
CA LEU A 153 -3.49 2.14 -16.86
C LEU A 153 -2.07 2.71 -16.84
N GLY A 154 -1.64 3.38 -17.91
CA GLY A 154 -0.27 3.91 -18.06
C GLY A 154 0.12 4.99 -17.05
N GLN A 155 -0.85 5.61 -16.36
CA GLN A 155 -0.57 6.55 -15.28
C GLN A 155 -0.16 5.82 -13.99
N THR A 156 -0.75 4.66 -13.73
CA THR A 156 -0.58 3.93 -12.46
C THR A 156 0.37 2.75 -12.56
N HIS A 157 0.58 2.19 -13.75
CA HIS A 157 1.44 1.02 -13.97
C HIS A 157 2.62 1.38 -14.88
N GLY A 158 3.79 0.87 -14.56
CA GLY A 158 5.01 1.06 -15.34
C GLY A 158 5.07 0.16 -16.59
N ARG A 159 4.39 -0.99 -16.52
CA ARG A 159 4.35 -2.00 -17.59
C ARG A 159 2.92 -2.42 -17.96
N PRO A 160 1.99 -1.48 -18.20
CA PRO A 160 0.55 -1.79 -18.32
C PRO A 160 0.22 -2.75 -19.46
N GLY A 161 1.02 -2.77 -20.52
CA GLY A 161 0.86 -3.70 -21.64
C GLY A 161 1.12 -5.17 -21.29
N ARG A 162 1.79 -5.45 -20.16
CA ARG A 162 2.08 -6.82 -19.68
C ARG A 162 1.00 -7.38 -18.76
N LEU A 163 0.11 -6.53 -18.25
CA LEU A 163 -0.99 -6.95 -17.39
C LEU A 163 -1.93 -7.91 -18.14
N SER A 164 -2.52 -8.86 -17.43
CA SER A 164 -3.60 -9.67 -18.03
C SER A 164 -4.85 -8.81 -18.25
N ALA A 165 -5.66 -9.17 -19.24
CA ALA A 165 -6.93 -8.50 -19.49
C ALA A 165 -7.88 -8.60 -18.28
N GLY A 166 -7.90 -9.76 -17.61
CA GLY A 166 -8.71 -9.99 -16.42
C GLY A 166 -8.34 -9.08 -15.27
N TYR A 167 -7.04 -8.94 -14.97
CA TYR A 167 -6.55 -8.01 -13.95
C TYR A 167 -6.93 -6.56 -14.30
N ALA A 168 -6.68 -6.13 -15.54
CA ALA A 168 -6.99 -4.77 -15.97
C ALA A 168 -8.50 -4.45 -15.85
N GLN A 169 -9.37 -5.39 -16.22
CA GLN A 169 -10.81 -5.23 -16.07
C GLN A 169 -11.24 -5.19 -14.60
N ALA A 170 -10.68 -6.05 -13.75
CA ALA A 170 -10.95 -6.04 -12.31
C ALA A 170 -10.53 -4.70 -11.68
N ALA A 171 -9.36 -4.18 -12.03
CA ALA A 171 -8.88 -2.88 -11.56
C ALA A 171 -9.82 -1.73 -11.97
N VAL A 172 -10.29 -1.70 -13.23
CA VAL A 172 -11.25 -0.70 -13.72
C VAL A 172 -12.56 -0.79 -12.95
N ARG A 173 -13.11 -1.99 -12.74
CA ARG A 173 -14.37 -2.19 -11.99
C ARG A 173 -14.19 -1.76 -10.53
N ALA A 174 -13.15 -2.20 -9.84
CA ALA A 174 -12.85 -1.82 -8.46
C ALA A 174 -12.77 -0.29 -8.32
N PHE A 175 -12.01 0.36 -9.19
CA PHE A 175 -11.87 1.83 -9.19
C PHE A 175 -13.20 2.52 -9.47
N GLY A 176 -14.02 1.97 -10.34
CA GLY A 176 -15.37 2.46 -10.70
C GLY A 176 -16.43 2.28 -9.61
N SER A 177 -16.35 1.25 -8.76
CA SER A 177 -17.42 0.85 -7.85
C SER A 177 -17.21 1.22 -6.38
N CYS A 178 -15.97 1.51 -5.91
CA CYS A 178 -15.69 1.72 -4.49
C CYS A 178 -16.43 2.94 -3.90
N PRO A 179 -17.30 2.75 -2.88
CA PRO A 179 -18.11 3.85 -2.33
C PRO A 179 -17.27 4.86 -1.53
N GLY A 180 -16.20 4.42 -0.86
CA GLY A 180 -15.37 5.27 -0.01
C GLY A 180 -14.46 6.26 -0.74
N PHE A 181 -14.24 6.08 -2.06
CA PHE A 181 -13.28 6.87 -2.83
C PHE A 181 -13.41 8.39 -2.64
N GLY A 182 -14.62 8.93 -2.83
CA GLY A 182 -14.83 10.38 -2.78
C GLY A 182 -14.64 10.96 -1.39
N ALA A 183 -15.08 10.26 -0.36
CA ALA A 183 -14.93 10.67 1.02
C ALA A 183 -13.47 10.64 1.46
N VAL A 184 -12.73 9.55 1.18
CA VAL A 184 -11.31 9.43 1.48
C VAL A 184 -10.48 10.46 0.72
N LEU A 185 -10.75 10.67 -0.58
CA LEU A 185 -10.04 11.71 -1.35
C LEU A 185 -10.25 13.10 -0.75
N ARG A 186 -11.47 13.46 -0.31
CA ARG A 186 -11.73 14.72 0.37
C ARG A 186 -10.98 14.81 1.70
N ALA A 187 -11.01 13.75 2.49
CA ALA A 187 -10.34 13.70 3.79
C ALA A 187 -8.81 13.84 3.69
N THR A 188 -8.21 13.50 2.54
CA THR A 188 -6.76 13.61 2.32
C THR A 188 -6.32 14.94 1.68
N LEU A 189 -7.26 15.76 1.15
CA LEU A 189 -6.92 16.93 0.32
C LEU A 189 -5.97 17.94 1.00
N HIS A 190 -6.18 18.21 2.28
CA HIS A 190 -5.43 19.21 3.05
C HIS A 190 -4.56 18.57 4.14
N ARG A 191 -4.36 17.25 4.06
CA ARG A 191 -3.52 16.50 4.98
C ARG A 191 -2.24 16.04 4.29
N ARG A 192 -1.23 15.77 5.09
CA ARG A 192 0.06 15.21 4.65
C ARG A 192 0.51 14.11 5.60
N LEU A 193 1.29 13.18 5.09
CA LEU A 193 2.03 12.24 5.89
C LEU A 193 3.28 12.96 6.42
N LEU A 194 3.34 13.13 7.73
CA LEU A 194 4.48 13.72 8.41
C LEU A 194 4.73 12.93 9.68
N VAL A 195 5.80 12.15 9.68
CA VAL A 195 6.24 11.34 10.81
C VAL A 195 7.75 11.50 10.92
N THR A 196 8.17 12.52 11.64
CA THR A 196 9.58 12.88 11.82
C THR A 196 10.22 12.23 13.04
N GLU A 197 9.42 11.63 13.90
CA GLU A 197 9.90 10.89 15.06
C GLU A 197 10.10 9.40 14.74
N PRO A 198 11.02 8.72 15.43
CA PRO A 198 11.19 7.29 15.27
C PRO A 198 9.91 6.54 15.57
N VAL A 199 9.58 5.56 14.75
CA VAL A 199 8.58 4.53 15.05
C VAL A 199 9.32 3.28 15.53
N GLY A 200 8.70 2.49 16.39
CA GLY A 200 9.32 1.30 17.02
C GLY A 200 9.57 0.13 16.06
N ALA A 201 9.80 0.41 14.77
CA ALA A 201 10.01 -0.60 13.73
C ALA A 201 10.89 -0.05 12.60
N PRO A 202 11.67 -0.89 11.91
CA PRO A 202 12.39 -0.49 10.70
C PRO A 202 11.39 -0.13 9.59
N VAL A 203 11.57 1.05 8.99
CA VAL A 203 10.76 1.54 7.88
C VAL A 203 11.56 1.45 6.59
N THR A 204 10.96 0.87 5.55
CA THR A 204 11.50 0.84 4.19
C THR A 204 10.54 1.55 3.25
N VAL A 205 11.03 2.50 2.44
CA VAL A 205 10.25 3.17 1.39
C VAL A 205 10.84 2.86 0.03
N ALA A 206 9.98 2.56 -0.95
CA ALA A 206 10.37 2.43 -2.35
C ALA A 206 9.35 3.11 -3.25
N ILE A 207 9.84 3.78 -4.29
CA ILE A 207 9.00 4.45 -5.28
C ILE A 207 9.36 3.90 -6.65
N GLY A 208 8.36 3.50 -7.42
CA GLY A 208 8.58 3.05 -8.80
C GLY A 208 9.21 4.16 -9.65
N ASP A 209 10.23 3.84 -10.42
CA ASP A 209 10.92 4.80 -11.29
C ASP A 209 10.01 5.34 -12.42
N ARG A 210 8.95 4.59 -12.74
CA ARG A 210 7.91 4.97 -13.71
C ARG A 210 6.59 5.42 -13.07
N ASP A 211 6.61 5.73 -11.77
CA ASP A 211 5.43 6.30 -11.11
C ASP A 211 5.11 7.70 -11.68
N ARG A 212 3.99 7.78 -12.40
CA ARG A 212 3.47 9.02 -13.02
C ARG A 212 2.35 9.65 -12.21
N MET A 213 1.91 8.98 -11.12
CA MET A 213 0.87 9.51 -10.23
C MET A 213 1.44 10.50 -9.23
N LEU A 214 2.62 10.21 -8.67
CA LEU A 214 3.29 11.04 -7.65
C LEU A 214 4.47 11.82 -8.28
N PRO A 215 4.27 13.12 -8.65
CA PRO A 215 5.33 13.93 -9.23
C PRO A 215 6.54 14.07 -8.28
N PRO A 216 7.80 13.81 -8.72
CA PRO A 216 8.97 13.79 -7.83
C PRO A 216 9.14 15.05 -6.99
N ARG A 217 9.02 16.24 -7.61
CA ARG A 217 9.22 17.52 -6.92
C ARG A 217 8.11 17.91 -5.95
N ARG A 218 6.93 17.28 -6.01
CA ARG A 218 5.74 17.71 -5.26
C ARG A 218 5.16 16.66 -4.32
N ALA A 219 5.53 15.40 -4.51
CA ALA A 219 4.88 14.28 -3.81
C ALA A 219 5.84 13.17 -3.38
N ARG A 220 7.16 13.47 -3.26
CA ARG A 220 8.19 12.50 -2.82
C ARG A 220 9.14 13.14 -1.80
N HIS A 221 8.58 13.83 -0.82
CA HIS A 221 9.36 14.44 0.27
C HIS A 221 9.66 13.40 1.35
N LEU A 222 10.74 12.62 1.14
CA LEU A 222 11.14 11.54 2.05
C LEU A 222 11.63 12.05 3.42
N ASP A 223 11.99 13.32 3.51
CA ASP A 223 12.30 14.02 4.77
C ASP A 223 11.11 14.11 5.75
N GLN A 224 9.90 13.75 5.29
CA GLN A 224 8.71 13.64 6.13
C GLN A 224 8.54 12.25 6.78
N LEU A 225 9.40 11.29 6.44
CA LEU A 225 9.44 9.95 7.05
C LEU A 225 10.41 9.91 8.23
N PRO A 226 10.31 8.91 9.13
CA PRO A 226 11.19 8.79 10.27
C PRO A 226 12.67 8.78 9.90
N PRO A 227 13.56 9.33 10.73
CA PRO A 227 15.00 9.18 10.56
C PRO A 227 15.39 7.69 10.48
N GLY A 228 16.36 7.37 9.65
CA GLY A 228 16.78 5.98 9.43
C GLY A 228 15.86 5.17 8.52
N THR A 229 14.89 5.80 7.85
CA THR A 229 14.08 5.12 6.82
C THR A 229 14.98 4.61 5.69
N TYR A 230 14.93 3.31 5.43
CA TYR A 230 15.65 2.67 4.34
C TYR A 230 14.97 2.97 3.00
N THR A 231 15.77 3.23 1.97
CA THR A 231 15.27 3.35 0.59
C THR A 231 15.44 2.05 -0.16
N GLY A 232 14.45 1.70 -0.97
CA GLY A 232 14.48 0.55 -1.88
C GLY A 232 14.16 0.97 -3.31
N ASP A 233 14.55 0.14 -4.27
CA ASP A 233 14.34 0.37 -5.68
C ASP A 233 13.24 -0.53 -6.24
N LEU A 234 12.41 0.03 -7.13
CA LEU A 234 11.39 -0.67 -7.88
C LEU A 234 11.53 -0.34 -9.40
N PRO A 235 12.57 -0.89 -10.05
CA PRO A 235 12.90 -0.53 -11.43
C PRO A 235 11.82 -1.01 -12.42
N GLY A 236 11.41 -0.10 -13.31
CA GLY A 236 10.37 -0.33 -14.30
C GLY A 236 8.95 -0.40 -13.75
N CYS A 237 8.76 -0.15 -12.45
CA CYS A 237 7.47 -0.15 -11.80
C CYS A 237 6.82 1.25 -11.79
N GLY A 238 5.49 1.28 -11.88
CA GLY A 238 4.69 2.48 -11.71
C GLY A 238 4.24 2.69 -10.27
N HIS A 239 3.12 3.39 -10.12
CA HIS A 239 2.50 3.71 -8.83
C HIS A 239 1.95 2.47 -8.10
N VAL A 240 1.50 1.45 -8.86
CA VAL A 240 0.98 0.17 -8.34
C VAL A 240 1.96 -0.95 -8.75
N PRO A 241 3.05 -1.15 -7.99
CA PRO A 241 4.17 -1.99 -8.42
C PRO A 241 3.88 -3.49 -8.34
N MET A 242 2.89 -3.92 -7.54
CA MET A 242 2.60 -5.32 -7.25
C MET A 242 2.32 -6.16 -8.51
N SER A 243 1.77 -5.53 -9.53
CA SER A 243 1.46 -6.17 -10.82
C SER A 243 2.49 -5.87 -11.92
N ASP A 244 3.32 -4.84 -11.75
CA ASP A 244 4.40 -4.52 -12.70
C ASP A 244 5.58 -5.48 -12.54
N ASP A 245 5.98 -5.74 -11.29
CA ASP A 245 7.07 -6.65 -10.95
C ASP A 245 6.81 -7.33 -9.59
N PRO A 246 6.02 -8.42 -9.57
CA PRO A 246 5.70 -9.14 -8.35
C PRO A 246 6.93 -9.67 -7.61
N GLY A 247 7.99 -10.05 -8.35
CA GLY A 247 9.24 -10.57 -7.78
C GLY A 247 9.99 -9.48 -7.01
N ALA A 248 10.15 -8.30 -7.61
CA ALA A 248 10.81 -7.16 -6.96
C ALA A 248 10.05 -6.69 -5.71
N VAL A 249 8.71 -6.67 -5.75
CA VAL A 249 7.87 -6.31 -4.59
C VAL A 249 7.99 -7.35 -3.49
N THR A 250 7.92 -8.64 -3.81
CA THR A 250 8.12 -9.72 -2.83
C THR A 250 9.50 -9.60 -2.16
N ALA A 251 10.55 -9.43 -2.95
CA ALA A 251 11.91 -9.28 -2.43
C ALA A 251 12.08 -8.02 -1.56
N LEU A 252 11.42 -6.91 -1.90
CA LEU A 252 11.42 -5.69 -1.09
C LEU A 252 10.79 -5.95 0.29
N ILE A 253 9.63 -6.58 0.34
CA ILE A 253 8.93 -6.90 1.59
C ILE A 253 9.76 -7.86 2.44
N MET A 254 10.33 -8.91 1.84
CA MET A 254 11.19 -9.88 2.52
C MET A 254 12.42 -9.20 3.14
N ARG A 255 13.10 -8.32 2.38
CA ARG A 255 14.26 -7.57 2.90
C ARG A 255 13.88 -6.60 4.02
N SER A 256 12.70 -5.99 3.94
CA SER A 256 12.19 -5.11 5.01
C SER A 256 11.91 -5.92 6.28
N ALA A 257 11.29 -7.09 6.15
CA ALA A 257 11.02 -7.99 7.27
C ALA A 257 12.30 -8.49 7.95
N ALA A 258 13.31 -8.86 7.17
CA ALA A 258 14.61 -9.33 7.72
C ALA A 258 15.31 -8.27 8.60
N ARG A 259 15.06 -6.98 8.39
CA ARG A 259 15.61 -5.90 9.24
C ARG A 259 15.02 -5.89 10.65
N ALA A 260 13.81 -6.40 10.83
CA ALA A 260 13.20 -6.52 12.16
C ALA A 260 14.00 -7.43 13.09
N VAL A 261 14.56 -8.49 12.55
CA VAL A 261 15.37 -9.47 13.30
C VAL A 261 16.68 -8.85 13.78
N THR A 262 17.28 -7.95 12.97
CA THR A 262 18.59 -7.33 13.27
C THR A 262 18.48 -6.18 14.27
N THR A 263 17.30 -5.58 14.43
CA THR A 263 17.06 -4.44 15.34
C THR A 263 16.45 -4.85 16.69
N ALA A 264 16.13 -6.13 16.89
CA ALA A 264 15.67 -6.62 18.19
C ALA A 264 16.79 -6.48 19.23
N PRO A 265 16.57 -5.80 20.39
CA PRO A 265 17.57 -5.70 21.44
C PRO A 265 17.77 -7.08 22.08
N GLY A 266 18.85 -7.79 21.70
CA GLY A 266 19.18 -9.10 22.31
C GLY A 266 20.10 -10.03 21.53
N ALA A 267 20.51 -9.72 20.31
CA ALA A 267 21.51 -10.51 19.60
C ALA A 267 22.92 -9.91 19.81
N GLY A 268 23.40 -9.94 21.06
CA GLY A 268 24.84 -9.78 21.33
C GLY A 268 25.59 -11.01 20.78
N PRO A 269 26.84 -10.84 20.26
CA PRO A 269 27.63 -11.96 19.80
C PRO A 269 27.86 -12.94 20.95
N ALA A 270 27.60 -14.22 20.70
CA ALA A 270 27.94 -15.31 21.62
C ALA A 270 29.41 -15.17 22.00
N GLY A 271 29.67 -14.89 23.27
CA GLY A 271 31.01 -14.77 23.81
C GLY A 271 31.76 -16.08 23.61
N ASP A 272 32.84 -15.99 22.87
CA ASP A 272 33.84 -17.03 22.71
C ASP A 272 34.54 -17.25 24.07
N HIS A 273 34.03 -18.21 24.84
CA HIS A 273 34.72 -18.70 26.03
C HIS A 273 35.90 -19.56 25.59
N GLN A 274 37.03 -18.93 25.29
CA GLN A 274 38.32 -19.59 25.31
C GLN A 274 38.62 -20.05 26.75
N ARG A 275 38.60 -21.37 26.92
CA ARG A 275 39.22 -22.03 28.07
C ARG A 275 40.72 -22.04 27.85
N GLY A 276 41.45 -21.31 28.67
CA GLY A 276 42.86 -21.52 28.95
C GLY A 276 42.99 -22.34 30.24
#